data_36f35a8964025e9bbbc94111a4ca66ed
#
_entry.id   36f35a8964025e9bbbc94111a4ca66ed
#
_cell.length_a   1.000
_cell.length_b   1.000
_cell.length_c   1.000
_cell.angle_alpha   90.00
_cell.angle_beta   90.00
_cell.angle_gamma   90.00
#
_symmetry.space_group_name_H-M   'P 1'
#
loop_
_entity.id
_entity.type
_entity.pdbx_description
1 polymer ?
#
loop_
_entity_poly.entity_id
_entity_poly.type
_entity_poly.pdbx_seq_one_letter_code
_entity_poly.pdbx_strand_id
1 'polypeptide(L)'
;MIYYIGIDISKYKHDFCIISNTGEVIVRNSSFENNKKGFQSLLDQLKPYNKSDVHIAFEATGHYSMNLELFLIDQGYSFIKMNPLVIHQFLKAQSLRRTKTDKADSLTIANYLMSVPYKPNSDILYNIFTLKSLCRSREQLIKERSKYQVLLTCLLYTSPSPRD
;
A
#
# COMPACT_ATOMS: atom_id res chain seq x y z
N MET A 1 22.81 4.44 -12.27
CA MET A 1 22.39 3.01 -12.35
C MET A 1 21.00 2.94 -11.73
N ILE A 2 20.03 2.33 -12.42
CA ILE A 2 18.64 2.33 -11.92
C ILE A 2 18.41 1.08 -11.06
N TYR A 3 17.68 1.27 -9.97
CA TYR A 3 17.28 0.22 -9.01
C TYR A 3 15.78 0.15 -8.94
N TYR A 4 15.24 -1.04 -9.11
CA TYR A 4 13.81 -1.31 -9.09
C TYR A 4 13.44 -2.01 -7.77
N ILE A 5 12.58 -1.38 -7.00
CA ILE A 5 12.14 -1.84 -5.70
C ILE A 5 10.67 -2.27 -5.81
N GLY A 6 10.43 -3.56 -5.69
CA GLY A 6 9.10 -4.12 -5.60
C GLY A 6 8.73 -4.36 -4.14
N ILE A 7 7.56 -3.89 -3.73
CA ILE A 7 7.06 -4.06 -2.35
C ILE A 7 5.71 -4.77 -2.39
N ASP A 8 5.63 -5.92 -1.73
CA ASP A 8 4.37 -6.60 -1.46
C ASP A 8 3.77 -6.08 -0.17
N ILE A 9 2.57 -5.52 -0.27
CA ILE A 9 1.89 -4.82 0.82
C ILE A 9 1.04 -5.80 1.64
N SER A 10 1.29 -5.86 2.94
CA SER A 10 0.41 -6.56 3.86
C SER A 10 0.08 -5.73 5.12
N LYS A 11 -0.83 -6.21 5.93
CA LYS A 11 -1.39 -5.45 7.07
C LYS A 11 -0.33 -5.03 8.10
N TYR A 12 0.56 -5.94 8.47
CA TYR A 12 1.50 -5.75 9.57
C TYR A 12 2.95 -5.62 9.11
N LYS A 13 3.27 -6.20 7.98
CA LYS A 13 4.62 -6.36 7.48
C LYS A 13 4.60 -6.29 5.95
N HIS A 14 5.55 -5.59 5.37
CA HIS A 14 5.74 -5.53 3.93
C HIS A 14 6.98 -6.32 3.54
N ASP A 15 6.89 -7.10 2.47
CA ASP A 15 8.04 -7.79 1.90
C ASP A 15 8.56 -7.01 0.69
N PHE A 16 9.88 -6.90 0.54
CA PHE A 16 10.46 -6.14 -0.56
C PHE A 16 11.67 -6.84 -1.16
N CYS A 17 11.95 -6.49 -2.41
CA CYS A 17 13.20 -6.83 -3.07
C CYS A 17 13.75 -5.63 -3.83
N ILE A 18 15.06 -5.66 -4.09
CA ILE A 18 15.77 -4.67 -4.90
C ILE A 18 16.46 -5.41 -6.04
N ILE A 19 16.20 -5.00 -7.28
CA ILE A 19 16.92 -5.49 -8.45
C ILE A 19 17.59 -4.33 -9.20
N SER A 20 18.71 -4.61 -9.83
CA SER A 20 19.40 -3.66 -10.70
C SER A 20 18.74 -3.59 -12.09
N ASN A 21 19.12 -2.60 -12.89
CA ASN A 21 18.72 -2.51 -14.30
C ASN A 21 19.27 -3.64 -15.19
N THR A 22 20.21 -4.43 -14.68
CA THR A 22 20.73 -5.64 -15.35
C THR A 22 19.92 -6.89 -14.99
N GLY A 23 18.92 -6.76 -14.09
CA GLY A 23 18.13 -7.90 -13.58
C GLY A 23 18.79 -8.65 -12.42
N GLU A 24 19.95 -8.16 -11.91
CA GLU A 24 20.59 -8.75 -10.74
C GLU A 24 19.78 -8.46 -9.46
N VAL A 25 19.53 -9.50 -8.67
CA VAL A 25 18.82 -9.38 -7.39
C VAL A 25 19.81 -8.98 -6.30
N ILE A 26 19.76 -7.73 -5.87
CA ILE A 26 20.65 -7.16 -4.82
C ILE A 26 20.13 -7.50 -3.43
N VAL A 27 18.82 -7.33 -3.22
CA VAL A 27 18.14 -7.69 -1.96
C VAL A 27 16.96 -8.59 -2.29
N ARG A 28 16.94 -9.77 -1.69
CA ARG A 28 15.88 -10.76 -1.90
C ARG A 28 15.18 -11.09 -0.59
N ASN A 29 13.84 -11.13 -0.65
CA ASN A 29 12.99 -11.57 0.48
C ASN A 29 13.29 -10.83 1.80
N SER A 30 13.60 -9.55 1.74
CA SER A 30 13.70 -8.71 2.91
C SER A 30 12.33 -8.15 3.30
N SER A 31 12.19 -7.75 4.54
CA SER A 31 10.90 -7.28 5.04
C SER A 31 11.03 -6.20 6.09
N PHE A 32 10.00 -5.39 6.21
CA PHE A 32 9.88 -4.34 7.22
C PHE A 32 8.45 -4.25 7.75
N GLU A 33 8.31 -3.84 9.00
CA GLU A 33 7.01 -3.68 9.63
C GLU A 33 6.26 -2.45 9.09
N ASN A 34 4.92 -2.51 9.08
CA ASN A 34 4.06 -1.38 8.69
C ASN A 34 3.96 -0.36 9.82
N ASN A 35 5.09 0.20 10.23
CA ASN A 35 5.23 1.24 11.23
C ASN A 35 6.47 2.11 10.97
N LYS A 36 6.62 3.19 11.73
CA LYS A 36 7.71 4.16 11.56
C LYS A 36 9.11 3.53 11.64
N LYS A 37 9.31 2.54 12.52
CA LYS A 37 10.61 1.85 12.65
C LYS A 37 10.92 1.00 11.42
N GLY A 38 9.91 0.25 10.92
CA GLY A 38 10.06 -0.54 9.71
C GLY A 38 10.33 0.32 8.48
N PHE A 39 9.64 1.46 8.34
CA PHE A 39 9.90 2.40 7.25
C PHE A 39 11.30 3.00 7.31
N GLN A 40 11.81 3.29 8.51
CA GLN A 40 13.20 3.73 8.69
C GLN A 40 14.19 2.65 8.26
N SER A 41 13.91 1.38 8.58
CA SER A 41 14.74 0.25 8.13
C SER A 41 14.77 0.13 6.59
N LEU A 42 13.63 0.37 5.92
CA LEU A 42 13.60 0.45 4.46
C LEU A 42 14.50 1.58 3.94
N LEU A 43 14.38 2.78 4.53
CA LEU A 43 15.25 3.92 4.15
C LEU A 43 16.73 3.59 4.30
N ASP A 44 17.12 2.91 5.38
CA ASP A 44 18.52 2.55 5.62
C ASP A 44 19.06 1.62 4.51
N GLN A 45 18.19 0.76 3.95
CA GLN A 45 18.54 -0.06 2.79
C GLN A 45 18.60 0.75 1.47
N LEU A 46 17.87 1.86 1.37
CA LEU A 46 17.84 2.71 0.17
C LEU A 46 18.93 3.80 0.18
N LYS A 47 19.49 4.14 1.34
CA LYS A 47 20.56 5.17 1.49
C LYS A 47 21.75 5.04 0.54
N PRO A 48 22.24 3.82 0.19
CA PRO A 48 23.37 3.70 -0.73
C PRO A 48 23.06 4.18 -2.15
N TYR A 49 21.78 4.35 -2.52
CA TYR A 49 21.35 4.68 -3.85
C TYR A 49 20.90 6.13 -3.97
N ASN A 50 21.19 6.78 -5.08
CA ASN A 50 20.63 8.11 -5.35
C ASN A 50 19.12 8.01 -5.54
N LYS A 51 18.36 8.92 -4.94
CA LYS A 51 16.87 8.90 -5.03
C LYS A 51 16.36 8.94 -6.46
N SER A 52 17.03 9.64 -7.37
CA SER A 52 16.71 9.69 -8.79
C SER A 52 16.82 8.35 -9.50
N ASP A 53 17.64 7.45 -8.98
CA ASP A 53 17.91 6.14 -9.54
C ASP A 53 17.02 5.05 -8.92
N VAL A 54 16.25 5.39 -7.89
CA VAL A 54 15.37 4.48 -7.14
C VAL A 54 13.96 4.55 -7.69
N HIS A 55 13.50 3.48 -8.31
CA HIS A 55 12.15 3.30 -8.82
C HIS A 55 11.39 2.34 -7.89
N ILE A 56 10.36 2.82 -7.21
CA ILE A 56 9.58 2.04 -6.24
C ILE A 56 8.22 1.72 -6.83
N ALA A 57 7.78 0.49 -6.66
CA ALA A 57 6.41 0.09 -6.96
C ALA A 57 5.85 -0.88 -5.92
N PHE A 58 4.55 -0.81 -5.74
CA PHE A 58 3.80 -1.75 -4.91
C PHE A 58 2.37 -1.92 -5.42
N GLU A 59 1.78 -3.04 -5.04
CA GLU A 59 0.40 -3.34 -5.38
C GLU A 59 -0.58 -2.49 -4.57
N ALA A 60 -1.64 -2.00 -5.22
CA ALA A 60 -2.68 -1.19 -4.59
C ALA A 60 -3.63 -2.05 -3.75
N THR A 61 -3.17 -2.57 -2.62
CA THR A 61 -3.93 -3.39 -1.69
C THR A 61 -4.61 -2.56 -0.60
N GLY A 62 -5.81 -2.08 -0.87
CA GLY A 62 -6.67 -1.42 0.13
C GLY A 62 -6.03 -0.24 0.86
N HIS A 63 -6.10 -0.26 2.20
CA HIS A 63 -5.62 0.85 3.06
C HIS A 63 -4.21 0.63 3.62
N TYR A 64 -3.65 -0.55 3.48
CA TYR A 64 -2.41 -0.91 4.15
C TYR A 64 -1.18 -0.19 3.58
N SER A 65 -1.24 0.29 2.35
CA SER A 65 -0.17 1.06 1.70
C SER A 65 -0.12 2.53 2.13
N MET A 66 -1.21 3.08 2.72
CA MET A 66 -1.32 4.54 2.96
C MET A 66 -0.18 5.10 3.81
N ASN A 67 0.19 4.41 4.88
CA ASN A 67 1.26 4.88 5.77
C ASN A 67 2.61 4.90 5.04
N LEU A 68 2.88 3.86 4.24
CA LEU A 68 4.09 3.78 3.43
C LEU A 68 4.11 4.88 2.35
N GLU A 69 2.97 5.15 1.69
CA GLU A 69 2.85 6.19 0.68
C GLU A 69 3.18 7.57 1.26
N LEU A 70 2.54 7.93 2.38
CA LEU A 70 2.80 9.18 3.07
C LEU A 70 4.27 9.31 3.49
N PHE A 71 4.85 8.24 4.00
CA PHE A 71 6.24 8.21 4.40
C PHE A 71 7.20 8.40 3.22
N LEU A 72 6.97 7.72 2.09
CA LEU A 72 7.79 7.86 0.88
C LEU A 72 7.71 9.28 0.30
N ILE A 73 6.52 9.88 0.29
CA ILE A 73 6.31 11.28 -0.13
C ILE A 73 7.11 12.23 0.77
N ASP A 74 6.98 12.10 2.09
CA ASP A 74 7.70 12.91 3.08
C ASP A 74 9.22 12.80 2.91
N GLN A 75 9.71 11.62 2.56
CA GLN A 75 11.12 11.37 2.30
C GLN A 75 11.56 11.76 0.87
N GLY A 76 10.66 12.25 0.03
CA GLY A 76 10.97 12.68 -1.35
C GLY A 76 11.27 11.54 -2.32
N TYR A 77 10.74 10.33 -2.08
CA TYR A 77 10.78 9.22 -3.03
C TYR A 77 9.53 9.22 -3.90
N SER A 78 9.73 8.99 -5.18
CA SER A 78 8.64 8.71 -6.12
C SER A 78 8.28 7.22 -6.13
N PHE A 79 7.04 6.89 -6.44
CA PHE A 79 6.58 5.50 -6.53
C PHE A 79 5.41 5.33 -7.50
N ILE A 80 5.16 4.09 -7.89
CA ILE A 80 3.99 3.70 -8.69
C ILE A 80 3.12 2.73 -7.89
N LYS A 81 1.81 3.02 -7.84
CA LYS A 81 0.81 2.04 -7.37
C LYS A 81 0.33 1.23 -8.56
N MET A 82 0.54 -0.06 -8.50
CA MET A 82 0.16 -0.99 -9.55
C MET A 82 -1.21 -1.61 -9.30
N ASN A 83 -1.97 -1.78 -10.37
CA ASN A 83 -3.22 -2.52 -10.28
C ASN A 83 -2.92 -4.02 -10.10
N PRO A 84 -3.49 -4.69 -9.07
CA PRO A 84 -3.32 -6.13 -8.84
C PRO A 84 -3.59 -6.99 -10.08
N LEU A 85 -4.60 -6.65 -10.86
CA LEU A 85 -4.93 -7.39 -12.08
C LEU A 85 -3.79 -7.41 -13.11
N VAL A 86 -3.08 -6.31 -13.24
CA VAL A 86 -1.96 -6.18 -14.20
C VAL A 86 -0.80 -7.05 -13.78
N ILE A 87 -0.44 -7.02 -12.49
CA ILE A 87 0.63 -7.86 -11.93
C ILE A 87 0.27 -9.35 -12.08
N HIS A 88 -0.97 -9.71 -11.80
CA HIS A 88 -1.44 -11.09 -11.94
C HIS A 88 -1.43 -11.56 -13.40
N GLN A 89 -1.78 -10.71 -14.36
CA GLN A 89 -1.66 -11.02 -15.81
C GLN A 89 -0.20 -11.21 -16.23
N PHE A 90 0.71 -10.39 -15.72
CA PHE A 90 2.14 -10.50 -15.97
C PHE A 90 2.70 -11.83 -15.43
N LEU A 91 2.32 -12.22 -14.21
CA LEU A 91 2.66 -13.54 -13.64
C LEU A 91 2.18 -14.68 -14.54
N LYS A 92 0.93 -14.63 -14.99
CA LYS A 92 0.38 -15.65 -15.90
C LYS A 92 1.13 -15.73 -17.24
N ALA A 93 1.57 -14.60 -17.76
CA ALA A 93 2.34 -14.55 -19.00
C ALA A 93 3.76 -15.13 -18.85
N GLN A 94 4.37 -15.00 -17.67
CA GLN A 94 5.70 -15.53 -17.40
C GLN A 94 5.71 -17.02 -17.02
N SER A 95 4.64 -17.55 -16.44
CA SER A 95 4.60 -18.93 -15.99
C SER A 95 3.89 -19.83 -17.01
N LEU A 96 4.66 -20.64 -17.73
CA LEU A 96 4.16 -21.77 -18.50
C LEU A 96 3.63 -22.92 -17.60
N ARG A 97 3.85 -22.86 -16.31
CA ARG A 97 3.40 -23.87 -15.33
C ARG A 97 2.37 -23.25 -14.39
N ARG A 98 1.17 -23.82 -14.35
CA ARG A 98 0.16 -23.59 -13.30
C ARG A 98 0.70 -24.09 -11.95
N THR A 99 1.40 -23.24 -11.22
CA THR A 99 1.63 -23.46 -9.80
C THR A 99 0.59 -22.70 -8.99
N LYS A 100 0.06 -23.37 -7.99
CA LYS A 100 -1.11 -22.96 -7.19
C LYS A 100 -0.87 -21.77 -6.21
N THR A 101 0.27 -21.08 -6.32
CA THR A 101 0.65 -19.93 -5.49
C THR A 101 0.59 -18.65 -6.33
N ASP A 102 -0.63 -18.14 -6.48
CA ASP A 102 -0.94 -16.94 -7.27
C ASP A 102 -0.67 -15.63 -6.52
N LYS A 103 0.25 -15.61 -5.55
CA LYS A 103 0.67 -14.34 -4.92
C LYS A 103 1.77 -13.71 -5.75
N ALA A 104 1.50 -12.49 -6.20
CA ALA A 104 2.54 -11.62 -6.69
C ALA A 104 3.48 -11.32 -5.52
N ASP A 105 4.68 -11.84 -5.55
CA ASP A 105 5.72 -11.51 -4.59
C ASP A 105 6.43 -10.22 -4.95
N SER A 106 7.20 -9.67 -4.03
CA SER A 106 7.95 -8.43 -4.22
C SER A 106 8.90 -8.50 -5.43
N LEU A 107 9.45 -9.67 -5.74
CA LEU A 107 10.31 -9.89 -6.90
C LEU A 107 9.54 -9.75 -8.22
N THR A 108 8.32 -10.29 -8.28
CA THR A 108 7.45 -10.14 -9.46
C THR A 108 7.09 -8.69 -9.72
N ILE A 109 6.77 -7.93 -8.64
CA ILE A 109 6.49 -6.50 -8.74
C ILE A 109 7.70 -5.74 -9.28
N ALA A 110 8.92 -6.05 -8.80
CA ALA A 110 10.14 -5.42 -9.28
C ALA A 110 10.46 -5.77 -10.75
N ASN A 111 10.28 -7.02 -11.17
CA ASN A 111 10.47 -7.46 -12.55
C ASN A 111 9.46 -6.80 -13.49
N TYR A 112 8.21 -6.69 -13.08
CA TYR A 112 7.21 -5.95 -13.85
C TYR A 112 7.60 -4.48 -13.97
N LEU A 113 8.00 -3.84 -12.86
CA LEU A 113 8.44 -2.44 -12.85
C LEU A 113 9.61 -2.20 -13.81
N MET A 114 10.55 -3.13 -13.92
CA MET A 114 11.66 -3.05 -14.87
C MET A 114 11.20 -3.15 -16.33
N SER A 115 10.08 -3.83 -16.61
CA SER A 115 9.57 -4.05 -17.98
C SER A 115 8.67 -2.92 -18.50
N VAL A 116 8.29 -1.96 -17.67
CA VAL A 116 7.37 -0.87 -18.03
C VAL A 116 8.03 0.49 -17.85
N PRO A 117 7.59 1.54 -18.60
CA PRO A 117 8.08 2.89 -18.36
C PRO A 117 7.74 3.37 -16.95
N TYR A 118 8.73 3.90 -16.22
CA TYR A 118 8.54 4.48 -14.91
C TYR A 118 7.82 5.83 -15.01
N LYS A 119 6.56 5.85 -14.66
CA LYS A 119 5.73 7.07 -14.60
C LYS A 119 5.20 7.21 -13.17
N PRO A 120 5.95 7.85 -12.27
CA PRO A 120 5.52 8.00 -10.89
C PRO A 120 4.24 8.81 -10.80
N ASN A 121 3.43 8.51 -9.79
CA ASN A 121 2.25 9.28 -9.50
C ASN A 121 2.66 10.72 -9.14
N SER A 122 2.02 11.71 -9.75
CA SER A 122 2.30 13.12 -9.46
C SER A 122 1.79 13.53 -8.07
N ASP A 123 2.38 14.60 -7.50
CA ASP A 123 2.13 15.13 -6.15
C ASP A 123 0.68 15.53 -5.80
N ILE A 124 -0.22 15.52 -6.79
CA ILE A 124 -1.67 15.76 -6.61
C ILE A 124 -2.30 14.75 -5.63
N LEU A 125 -1.65 13.62 -5.40
CA LEU A 125 -2.20 12.53 -4.58
C LEU A 125 -2.31 12.86 -3.09
N TYR A 126 -1.40 13.67 -2.51
CA TYR A 126 -1.42 13.96 -1.07
C TYR A 126 -2.74 14.61 -0.62
N ASN A 127 -3.17 15.66 -1.31
CA ASN A 127 -4.42 16.37 -0.99
C ASN A 127 -5.65 15.48 -1.22
N ILE A 128 -5.63 14.66 -2.27
CA ILE A 128 -6.70 13.70 -2.57
C ILE A 128 -6.76 12.60 -1.49
N PHE A 129 -5.63 12.11 -0.99
CA PHE A 129 -5.60 11.11 0.09
C PHE A 129 -6.14 11.67 1.40
N THR A 130 -5.72 12.85 1.79
CA THR A 130 -6.22 13.53 2.98
C THR A 130 -7.72 13.75 2.88
N LEU A 131 -8.22 14.24 1.75
CA LEU A 131 -9.64 14.43 1.50
C LEU A 131 -10.42 13.12 1.57
N LYS A 132 -9.95 12.06 0.91
CA LYS A 132 -10.57 10.73 0.97
C LYS A 132 -10.61 10.16 2.39
N SER A 133 -9.56 10.34 3.18
CA SER A 133 -9.51 9.91 4.59
C SER A 133 -10.55 10.66 5.43
N LEU A 134 -10.62 11.98 5.27
CA LEU A 134 -11.61 12.82 5.96
C LEU A 134 -13.05 12.46 5.58
N CYS A 135 -13.32 12.22 4.29
CA CYS A 135 -14.64 11.79 3.82
C CYS A 135 -15.06 10.45 4.45
N ARG A 136 -14.15 9.47 4.52
CA ARG A 136 -14.42 8.16 5.15
C ARG A 136 -14.66 8.29 6.66
N SER A 137 -13.85 9.08 7.35
CA SER A 137 -14.05 9.34 8.78
C SER A 137 -15.41 10.01 9.03
N ARG A 138 -15.81 10.97 8.20
CA ARG A 138 -17.13 11.60 8.26
C ARG A 138 -18.26 10.57 8.05
N GLU A 139 -18.14 9.71 7.05
CA GLU A 139 -19.15 8.65 6.79
C GLU A 139 -19.29 7.70 7.98
N GLN A 140 -18.18 7.30 8.59
CA GLN A 140 -18.19 6.45 9.78
C GLN A 140 -18.88 7.13 10.95
N LEU A 141 -18.55 8.39 11.24
CA LEU A 141 -19.19 9.16 12.30
C LEU A 141 -20.71 9.34 12.07
N ILE A 142 -21.14 9.53 10.82
CA ILE A 142 -22.55 9.60 10.48
C ILE A 142 -23.26 8.26 10.77
N LYS A 143 -22.63 7.14 10.38
CA LYS A 143 -23.19 5.79 10.67
C LYS A 143 -23.29 5.54 12.17
N GLU A 144 -22.26 5.89 12.93
CA GLU A 144 -22.27 5.76 14.40
C GLU A 144 -23.34 6.64 15.03
N ARG A 145 -23.44 7.91 14.62
CA ARG A 145 -24.52 8.81 15.07
C ARG A 145 -25.91 8.20 14.84
N SER A 146 -26.16 7.70 13.64
CA SER A 146 -27.45 7.06 13.31
C SER A 146 -27.73 5.85 14.18
N LYS A 147 -26.72 5.02 14.45
CA LYS A 147 -26.82 3.87 15.36
C LYS A 147 -27.24 4.31 16.78
N TYR A 148 -26.59 5.34 17.32
CA TYR A 148 -26.92 5.87 18.66
C TYR A 148 -28.28 6.54 18.70
N GLN A 149 -28.72 7.20 17.65
CA GLN A 149 -30.07 7.75 17.56
C GLN A 149 -31.15 6.66 17.62
N VAL A 150 -30.95 5.56 16.89
CA VAL A 150 -31.86 4.40 16.94
C VAL A 150 -31.90 3.79 18.35
N LEU A 151 -30.71 3.59 18.98
CA LEU A 151 -30.63 3.07 20.34
C LEU A 151 -31.34 3.98 21.34
N LEU A 152 -31.17 5.29 21.26
CA LEU A 152 -31.85 6.28 22.10
C LEU A 152 -33.37 6.21 21.95
N THR A 153 -33.83 6.12 20.70
CA THR A 153 -35.25 5.98 20.39
C THR A 153 -35.80 4.68 21.01
N CYS A 154 -35.13 3.56 20.87
CA CYS A 154 -35.52 2.30 21.48
C CYS A 154 -35.61 2.42 23.01
N LEU A 155 -34.61 3.02 23.66
CA LEU A 155 -34.63 3.21 25.14
C LEU A 155 -35.75 4.10 25.59
N LEU A 156 -36.10 5.16 24.87
CA LEU A 156 -37.20 6.05 25.18
C LEU A 156 -38.58 5.37 25.08
N TYR A 157 -38.72 4.47 24.08
CA TYR A 157 -39.99 3.73 23.89
C TYR A 157 -40.12 2.48 24.75
N THR A 158 -39.03 1.94 25.28
CA THR A 158 -39.01 0.74 26.13
C THR A 158 -38.92 1.06 27.63
N SER A 159 -38.79 2.33 28.03
CA SER A 159 -38.88 2.74 29.41
C SER A 159 -40.33 2.52 29.91
N PRO A 160 -40.55 1.80 31.05
CA PRO A 160 -41.87 1.67 31.61
C PRO A 160 -42.41 3.05 31.92
N SER A 161 -43.70 3.26 31.59
CA SER A 161 -44.41 4.51 31.87
C SER A 161 -44.36 4.80 33.40
N PRO A 162 -44.12 6.05 33.82
CA PRO A 162 -44.12 6.39 35.24
C PRO A 162 -45.52 6.34 35.90
N ARG A 163 -46.47 5.68 35.28
CA ARG A 163 -47.85 5.56 35.75
C ARG A 163 -48.24 4.08 35.87
N ASP A 164 -47.75 3.41 36.88
CA ASP A 164 -48.35 2.25 37.51
C ASP A 164 -47.91 2.20 38.97
#